data_f65c9c02415f9fb513b44da551205df3
#
_entry.id   f65c9c02415f9fb513b44da551205df3
#
_cell.length_a   1.000
_cell.length_b   1.000
_cell.length_c   1.000
_cell.angle_alpha   90.00
_cell.angle_beta   90.00
_cell.angle_gamma   90.00
#
_symmetry.space_group_name_H-M   'P 1'
#
loop_
_entity.id
_entity.type
_entity.pdbx_description
1 polymer ?
#
loop_
_entity_poly.entity_id
_entity_poly.type
_entity_poly.pdbx_seq_one_letter_code
_entity_poly.pdbx_strand_id
1 'polypeptide(L)'
;MGMRERQPSPSRGAAQRVMDPAGHVNLAYVEPADLPRWLAVSRTYPLAVVSFGSPLSLPVRCPVVHLDLPQLDGPRHCEVWSTIQSVRSYQTGNFSAAVSGDVLFGSISMPEVPAALLDHTTEMAYRDIFRQIGPLGFTHLWRIWNYFPRINEEEHGLERYRRFCVGRHQALAETLPDFPSSLPAGTAVGTRSGPLQIYFLAGAHPVTHIGNPRQVDAYNYPSSYGPRSPSFARATLCRSEAAMQLFIAGTASVVGHESRHQGQPDRQARETITNLQVLIDRAECFEDVPQTQSLFKIYLRNPVHIDVVRRTLQETPLMRSSRLLFLQGDLCRKELLVEIEGLVTRD
;
A
#
# COMPACT_ATOMS: atom_id res chain seq x y z
N MET A 1 16.65 -58.84 -48.66
CA MET A 1 15.57 -59.10 -47.67
C MET A 1 15.98 -58.39 -46.39
N GLY A 2 15.67 -57.11 -46.27
CA GLY A 2 16.14 -56.23 -45.21
C GLY A 2 14.95 -55.74 -44.39
N MET A 3 14.92 -56.19 -43.15
CA MET A 3 13.94 -55.68 -42.14
C MET A 3 14.31 -54.25 -41.76
N ARG A 4 13.36 -53.34 -41.98
CA ARG A 4 13.41 -51.96 -41.42
C ARG A 4 12.83 -52.02 -40.02
N GLU A 5 13.64 -51.75 -39.03
CA GLU A 5 13.22 -51.45 -37.67
C GLU A 5 12.44 -50.13 -37.64
N ARG A 6 11.24 -50.13 -37.08
CA ARG A 6 10.44 -48.94 -36.78
C ARG A 6 10.93 -48.38 -35.46
N GLN A 7 11.40 -47.14 -35.47
CA GLN A 7 11.62 -46.34 -34.26
C GLN A 7 10.26 -45.99 -33.64
N PRO A 8 10.12 -46.00 -32.29
CA PRO A 8 8.91 -45.57 -31.59
C PRO A 8 8.85 -44.05 -31.60
N SER A 9 7.66 -43.52 -31.86
CA SER A 9 7.30 -42.10 -31.78
C SER A 9 7.45 -41.60 -30.35
N PRO A 10 7.89 -40.30 -30.12
CA PRO A 10 7.95 -39.77 -28.79
C PRO A 10 6.53 -39.53 -28.26
N SER A 11 6.29 -40.03 -27.04
CA SER A 11 5.06 -39.89 -26.29
C SER A 11 4.69 -38.41 -26.06
N ARG A 12 3.55 -37.99 -26.56
CA ARG A 12 2.84 -36.79 -26.12
C ARG A 12 2.45 -36.96 -24.66
N GLY A 13 2.84 -36.03 -23.79
CA GLY A 13 2.40 -36.04 -22.41
C GLY A 13 3.18 -35.12 -21.47
N ALA A 14 3.62 -33.95 -21.94
CA ALA A 14 3.86 -32.86 -21.01
C ALA A 14 2.52 -32.14 -20.86
N ALA A 15 1.79 -32.46 -19.79
CA ALA A 15 0.67 -31.66 -19.35
C ALA A 15 1.20 -30.24 -19.12
N GLN A 16 0.82 -29.32 -20.00
CA GLN A 16 0.93 -27.90 -19.78
C GLN A 16 0.20 -27.64 -18.47
N ARG A 17 0.92 -27.38 -17.38
CA ARG A 17 0.34 -26.79 -16.18
C ARG A 17 -0.25 -25.47 -16.65
N VAL A 18 -1.56 -25.40 -16.72
CA VAL A 18 -2.31 -24.15 -16.76
C VAL A 18 -1.85 -23.42 -15.51
N MET A 19 -1.02 -22.40 -15.68
CA MET A 19 -0.64 -21.50 -14.58
C MET A 19 -1.93 -20.82 -14.18
N ASP A 20 -2.43 -21.13 -12.99
CA ASP A 20 -3.51 -20.37 -12.34
C ASP A 20 -3.14 -18.88 -12.38
N PRO A 21 -4.12 -17.96 -12.55
CA PRO A 21 -3.86 -16.52 -12.58
C PRO A 21 -3.29 -16.08 -11.23
N ALA A 22 -1.96 -16.10 -11.13
CA ALA A 22 -1.23 -15.77 -9.94
C ALA A 22 -1.22 -14.25 -9.75
N GLY A 23 -1.44 -13.79 -8.52
CA GLY A 23 -1.12 -12.43 -8.11
C GLY A 23 -2.26 -11.41 -8.10
N HIS A 24 -3.53 -11.81 -8.16
CA HIS A 24 -4.66 -10.87 -7.98
C HIS A 24 -5.12 -10.82 -6.52
N VAL A 25 -5.24 -9.59 -5.97
CA VAL A 25 -5.83 -9.35 -4.65
C VAL A 25 -7.10 -8.50 -4.78
N ASN A 26 -8.10 -8.85 -4.00
CA ASN A 26 -9.32 -8.06 -3.90
C ASN A 26 -9.26 -7.17 -2.66
N LEU A 27 -9.65 -5.92 -2.78
CA LEU A 27 -9.86 -4.99 -1.68
C LEU A 27 -11.34 -4.62 -1.61
N ALA A 28 -11.92 -4.72 -0.41
CA ALA A 28 -13.28 -4.26 -0.14
C ALA A 28 -13.31 -3.41 1.13
N TYR A 29 -14.15 -2.37 1.15
CA TYR A 29 -14.55 -1.68 2.36
C TYR A 29 -15.83 -2.31 2.88
N VAL A 30 -15.79 -2.90 4.07
CA VAL A 30 -16.87 -3.67 4.67
C VAL A 30 -17.20 -3.09 6.05
N GLU A 31 -18.48 -2.93 6.37
CA GLU A 31 -18.86 -2.54 7.73
C GLU A 31 -18.51 -3.65 8.72
N PRO A 32 -17.95 -3.34 9.90
CA PRO A 32 -17.59 -4.36 10.88
C PRO A 32 -18.74 -5.30 11.28
N ALA A 33 -19.97 -4.78 11.31
CA ALA A 33 -21.16 -5.57 11.60
C ALA A 33 -21.46 -6.62 10.51
N ASP A 34 -21.17 -6.30 9.26
CA ASP A 34 -21.40 -7.19 8.11
C ASP A 34 -20.24 -8.15 7.83
N LEU A 35 -19.09 -7.93 8.44
CA LEU A 35 -17.89 -8.69 8.15
C LEU A 35 -18.05 -10.20 8.37
N PRO A 36 -18.70 -10.71 9.44
CA PRO A 36 -18.94 -12.16 9.59
C PRO A 36 -19.74 -12.74 8.44
N ARG A 37 -20.80 -12.04 8.02
CA ARG A 37 -21.64 -12.45 6.88
C ARG A 37 -20.84 -12.38 5.58
N TRP A 38 -20.08 -11.31 5.38
CA TRP A 38 -19.22 -11.14 4.19
C TRP A 38 -18.23 -12.29 4.05
N LEU A 39 -17.54 -12.65 5.14
CA LEU A 39 -16.60 -13.77 5.17
C LEU A 39 -17.26 -15.13 4.90
N ALA A 40 -18.50 -15.31 5.32
CA ALA A 40 -19.23 -16.57 5.14
C ALA A 40 -19.79 -16.77 3.71
N VAL A 41 -20.14 -15.66 3.03
CA VAL A 41 -20.79 -15.73 1.70
C VAL A 41 -19.87 -15.39 0.55
N SER A 42 -18.75 -14.70 0.80
CA SER A 42 -17.76 -14.40 -0.23
C SER A 42 -17.10 -15.72 -0.68
N ARG A 43 -16.92 -15.86 -1.99
CA ARG A 43 -16.13 -16.98 -2.55
C ARG A 43 -14.62 -16.69 -2.50
N THR A 44 -14.20 -15.85 -1.55
CA THR A 44 -12.81 -15.40 -1.41
C THR A 44 -12.29 -15.78 -0.02
N TYR A 45 -10.99 -15.88 0.10
CA TYR A 45 -10.28 -16.15 1.33
C TYR A 45 -9.61 -14.86 1.85
N PRO A 46 -9.81 -14.47 3.12
CA PRO A 46 -9.22 -13.25 3.63
C PRO A 46 -7.69 -13.40 3.78
N LEU A 47 -6.96 -12.44 3.19
CA LEU A 47 -5.53 -12.26 3.39
C LEU A 47 -5.26 -11.38 4.61
N ALA A 48 -6.10 -10.36 4.84
CA ALA A 48 -5.99 -9.48 6.00
C ALA A 48 -7.24 -8.65 6.21
N VAL A 49 -7.39 -8.15 7.43
CA VAL A 49 -8.37 -7.13 7.80
C VAL A 49 -7.65 -5.95 8.43
N VAL A 50 -7.92 -4.71 7.95
CA VAL A 50 -7.38 -3.48 8.54
C VAL A 50 -8.54 -2.66 9.10
N SER A 51 -8.48 -2.35 10.39
CA SER A 51 -9.48 -1.54 11.09
C SER A 51 -8.95 -0.15 11.42
N PHE A 52 -9.86 0.82 11.45
CA PHE A 52 -9.56 2.23 11.70
C PHE A 52 -10.31 2.77 12.90
N GLY A 53 -9.62 3.53 13.76
CA GLY A 53 -10.17 4.21 14.93
C GLY A 53 -10.50 3.27 16.10
N SER A 54 -11.13 2.14 15.87
CA SER A 54 -11.45 1.17 16.93
C SER A 54 -10.96 -0.23 16.57
N PRO A 55 -10.34 -0.96 17.50
CA PRO A 55 -9.90 -2.32 17.24
C PRO A 55 -11.08 -3.26 16.98
N LEU A 56 -10.83 -4.27 16.15
CA LEU A 56 -11.77 -5.35 15.87
C LEU A 56 -11.27 -6.64 16.53
N SER A 57 -12.18 -7.34 17.20
CA SER A 57 -11.94 -8.72 17.64
C SER A 57 -12.66 -9.65 16.66
N LEU A 58 -11.89 -10.39 15.88
CA LEU A 58 -12.42 -11.25 14.82
C LEU A 58 -11.92 -12.68 14.97
N PRO A 59 -12.77 -13.69 14.80
CA PRO A 59 -12.38 -15.10 14.80
C PRO A 59 -11.76 -15.50 13.45
N VAL A 60 -10.77 -14.73 12.96
CA VAL A 60 -10.08 -14.99 11.69
C VAL A 60 -8.64 -15.42 11.94
N ARG A 61 -8.09 -16.21 11.02
CA ARG A 61 -6.69 -16.67 11.07
C ARG A 61 -5.73 -15.82 10.24
N CYS A 62 -6.24 -14.78 9.53
CA CYS A 62 -5.40 -13.86 8.79
C CYS A 62 -4.90 -12.71 9.69
N PRO A 63 -3.86 -11.96 9.27
CA PRO A 63 -3.45 -10.73 9.92
C PRO A 63 -4.61 -9.77 10.15
N VAL A 64 -4.73 -9.24 11.36
CA VAL A 64 -5.66 -8.15 11.71
C VAL A 64 -4.82 -6.96 12.16
N VAL A 65 -4.89 -5.88 11.39
CA VAL A 65 -4.16 -4.64 11.64
C VAL A 65 -5.12 -3.61 12.21
N HIS A 66 -4.73 -2.96 13.30
CA HIS A 66 -5.48 -1.85 13.87
C HIS A 66 -4.69 -0.55 13.74
N LEU A 67 -5.34 0.51 13.26
CA LEU A 67 -4.78 1.85 13.11
C LEU A 67 -5.64 2.87 13.87
N ASP A 68 -5.03 3.65 14.77
CA ASP A 68 -5.71 4.74 15.45
C ASP A 68 -5.85 5.97 14.54
N LEU A 69 -6.65 5.79 13.48
CA LEU A 69 -7.04 6.78 12.50
C LEU A 69 -8.57 6.90 12.50
N PRO A 70 -9.16 7.96 13.07
CA PRO A 70 -10.60 8.15 13.05
C PRO A 70 -11.17 8.20 11.64
N GLN A 71 -12.24 7.50 11.40
CA GLN A 71 -13.05 7.68 10.19
C GLN A 71 -13.92 8.93 10.36
N LEU A 72 -13.94 9.76 9.33
CA LEU A 72 -14.55 11.10 9.39
C LEU A 72 -15.96 11.14 8.80
N ASP A 73 -16.37 10.09 8.09
CA ASP A 73 -17.61 10.10 7.34
C ASP A 73 -18.27 8.72 7.25
N GLY A 74 -19.61 8.71 7.21
CA GLY A 74 -20.43 7.53 6.96
C GLY A 74 -20.34 6.43 8.02
N PRO A 75 -20.84 5.25 7.71
CA PRO A 75 -20.66 4.08 8.57
C PRO A 75 -19.20 3.68 8.66
N ARG A 76 -18.82 3.08 9.78
CA ARG A 76 -17.45 2.57 9.95
C ARG A 76 -17.19 1.45 8.97
N HIS A 77 -16.02 1.49 8.32
CA HIS A 77 -15.56 0.43 7.43
C HIS A 77 -14.21 -0.11 7.89
N CYS A 78 -13.96 -1.36 7.60
CA CYS A 78 -12.62 -1.94 7.59
C CYS A 78 -12.22 -2.29 6.15
N GLU A 79 -10.93 -2.34 5.89
CA GLU A 79 -10.40 -2.95 4.67
C GLU A 79 -10.35 -4.45 4.82
N VAL A 80 -10.87 -5.17 3.84
CA VAL A 80 -10.72 -6.61 3.72
C VAL A 80 -9.93 -6.91 2.45
N TRP A 81 -8.71 -7.36 2.64
CA TRP A 81 -7.87 -7.89 1.58
C TRP A 81 -8.16 -9.37 1.42
N SER A 82 -8.42 -9.84 0.21
CA SER A 82 -8.80 -11.21 -0.04
C SER A 82 -8.32 -11.72 -1.40
N THR A 83 -8.36 -13.02 -1.58
CA THR A 83 -8.00 -13.73 -2.81
C THR A 83 -9.00 -14.85 -3.08
N ILE A 84 -9.01 -15.38 -4.31
CA ILE A 84 -9.85 -16.52 -4.68
C ILE A 84 -9.20 -17.88 -4.35
N GLN A 85 -7.93 -17.91 -3.98
CA GLN A 85 -7.19 -19.12 -3.64
C GLN A 85 -7.08 -19.30 -2.13
N SER A 86 -6.80 -20.51 -1.68
CA SER A 86 -6.61 -20.82 -0.26
C SER A 86 -5.45 -20.05 0.36
N VAL A 87 -5.60 -19.67 1.61
CA VAL A 87 -4.66 -18.84 2.35
C VAL A 87 -3.98 -19.64 3.46
N ARG A 88 -2.67 -19.49 3.60
CA ARG A 88 -1.86 -19.96 4.74
C ARG A 88 -1.37 -18.77 5.54
N SER A 89 -1.57 -18.81 6.86
CA SER A 89 -1.18 -17.73 7.75
C SER A 89 0.05 -18.09 8.58
N TYR A 90 0.86 -17.09 8.88
CA TYR A 90 2.11 -17.16 9.62
C TYR A 90 2.11 -16.08 10.71
N GLN A 91 2.67 -16.42 11.87
CA GLN A 91 2.89 -15.45 12.94
C GLN A 91 4.20 -15.77 13.66
N THR A 92 5.05 -14.76 13.83
CA THR A 92 6.34 -14.88 14.53
C THR A 92 6.63 -13.56 15.25
N GLY A 93 6.53 -13.55 16.58
CA GLY A 93 6.71 -12.33 17.37
C GLY A 93 5.74 -11.22 16.94
N ASN A 94 6.29 -10.10 16.55
CA ASN A 94 5.53 -8.92 16.10
C ASN A 94 5.14 -8.95 14.61
N PHE A 95 5.53 -9.99 13.89
CA PHE A 95 5.24 -10.18 12.47
C PHE A 95 4.09 -11.15 12.27
N SER A 96 3.17 -10.81 11.37
CA SER A 96 2.13 -11.72 10.89
C SER A 96 1.99 -11.61 9.38
N ALA A 97 1.71 -12.72 8.73
CA ALA A 97 1.52 -12.77 7.27
C ALA A 97 0.46 -13.78 6.87
N ALA A 98 -0.10 -13.58 5.68
CA ALA A 98 -0.95 -14.51 4.98
C ALA A 98 -0.47 -14.65 3.53
N VAL A 99 -0.36 -15.88 3.06
CA VAL A 99 0.15 -16.23 1.74
C VAL A 99 -0.90 -16.98 0.94
N SER A 100 -1.07 -16.59 -0.31
CA SER A 100 -1.94 -17.25 -1.26
C SER A 100 -1.31 -17.21 -2.66
N GLY A 101 -0.99 -18.39 -3.22
CA GLY A 101 -0.25 -18.44 -4.49
C GLY A 101 1.03 -17.61 -4.42
N ASP A 102 1.17 -16.67 -5.33
CA ASP A 102 2.34 -15.80 -5.48
C ASP A 102 2.21 -14.46 -4.75
N VAL A 103 1.21 -14.30 -3.88
CA VAL A 103 0.96 -13.08 -3.11
C VAL A 103 1.09 -13.30 -1.62
N LEU A 104 1.72 -12.37 -0.95
CA LEU A 104 1.82 -12.27 0.49
C LEU A 104 1.28 -10.91 0.97
N PHE A 105 0.35 -10.94 1.94
CA PHE A 105 0.09 -9.79 2.79
C PHE A 105 0.85 -9.98 4.10
N GLY A 106 1.64 -8.99 4.48
CA GLY A 106 2.41 -9.02 5.72
C GLY A 106 2.15 -7.79 6.58
N SER A 107 2.33 -7.94 7.88
CA SER A 107 2.29 -6.82 8.84
C SER A 107 3.29 -7.02 9.96
N ILE A 108 3.84 -5.91 10.46
CA ILE A 108 4.69 -5.86 11.65
C ILE A 108 4.30 -4.69 12.52
N SER A 109 4.30 -4.91 13.83
CA SER A 109 3.96 -3.92 14.84
C SER A 109 5.14 -3.74 15.78
N MET A 110 5.76 -2.56 15.80
CA MET A 110 6.91 -2.26 16.65
C MET A 110 6.50 -1.28 17.75
N PRO A 111 6.34 -1.74 18.98
CA PRO A 111 6.05 -0.85 20.11
C PRO A 111 7.10 0.25 20.25
N GLU A 112 6.69 1.45 20.64
CA GLU A 112 7.65 2.49 21.00
C GLU A 112 8.37 2.11 22.28
N VAL A 113 9.70 2.11 22.23
CA VAL A 113 10.57 1.91 23.38
C VAL A 113 11.18 3.26 23.74
N PRO A 114 11.02 3.78 24.97
CA PRO A 114 11.47 5.13 25.33
C PRO A 114 12.94 5.44 25.05
N ALA A 115 13.79 4.41 25.03
CA ALA A 115 15.23 4.55 24.76
C ALA A 115 15.62 4.38 23.29
N ALA A 116 14.69 3.97 22.40
CA ALA A 116 14.96 3.72 21.00
C ALA A 116 14.39 4.85 20.14
N LEU A 117 15.23 5.46 19.31
CA LEU A 117 14.79 6.46 18.33
C LEU A 117 14.03 5.79 17.16
N LEU A 118 13.17 6.55 16.51
CA LEU A 118 12.33 6.03 15.45
C LEU A 118 13.12 5.51 14.23
N ASP A 119 14.27 6.07 13.92
CA ASP A 119 15.16 5.59 12.85
C ASP A 119 15.61 4.14 13.12
N HIS A 120 16.09 3.86 14.33
CA HIS A 120 16.49 2.50 14.72
C HIS A 120 15.30 1.53 14.72
N THR A 121 14.16 1.93 15.31
CA THR A 121 12.94 1.12 15.31
C THR A 121 12.47 0.79 13.88
N THR A 122 12.54 1.78 12.99
CA THR A 122 12.17 1.62 11.58
C THR A 122 13.12 0.67 10.85
N GLU A 123 14.42 0.85 11.02
CA GLU A 123 15.43 -0.03 10.43
C GLU A 123 15.21 -1.49 10.85
N MET A 124 15.02 -1.72 12.14
CA MET A 124 14.75 -3.06 12.68
C MET A 124 13.47 -3.67 12.09
N ALA A 125 12.39 -2.88 12.01
CA ALA A 125 11.13 -3.35 11.42
C ALA A 125 11.30 -3.81 9.97
N TYR A 126 11.98 -3.01 9.15
CA TYR A 126 12.20 -3.35 7.74
C TYR A 126 13.15 -4.54 7.57
N ARG A 127 14.22 -4.65 8.36
CA ARG A 127 15.10 -5.82 8.36
C ARG A 127 14.34 -7.09 8.76
N ASP A 128 13.46 -7.01 9.75
CA ASP A 128 12.63 -8.13 10.17
C ASP A 128 11.65 -8.55 9.07
N ILE A 129 11.01 -7.60 8.39
CA ILE A 129 10.15 -7.90 7.22
C ILE A 129 10.91 -8.75 6.21
N PHE A 130 12.08 -8.31 5.75
CA PHE A 130 12.85 -9.04 4.73
C PHE A 130 13.36 -10.39 5.22
N ARG A 131 13.74 -10.48 6.50
CA ARG A 131 14.14 -11.76 7.12
C ARG A 131 13.01 -12.79 7.11
N GLN A 132 11.75 -12.34 7.26
CA GLN A 132 10.60 -13.22 7.30
C GLN A 132 10.10 -13.59 5.88
N ILE A 133 10.06 -12.65 4.95
CA ILE A 133 9.49 -12.90 3.62
C ILE A 133 10.47 -13.54 2.64
N GLY A 134 11.77 -13.30 2.77
CA GLY A 134 12.79 -13.85 1.89
C GLY A 134 12.79 -15.38 1.80
N PRO A 135 12.81 -16.12 2.94
CA PRO A 135 12.72 -17.59 2.93
C PRO A 135 11.41 -18.14 2.37
N LEU A 136 10.35 -17.33 2.33
CA LEU A 136 9.06 -17.68 1.73
C LEU A 136 9.01 -17.44 0.21
N GLY A 137 10.08 -16.83 -0.38
CA GLY A 137 10.17 -16.55 -1.81
C GLY A 137 9.52 -15.25 -2.27
N PHE A 138 9.08 -14.37 -1.34
CA PHE A 138 8.41 -13.11 -1.65
C PHE A 138 9.41 -11.95 -1.58
N THR A 139 10.14 -11.71 -2.66
CA THR A 139 11.24 -10.73 -2.70
C THR A 139 10.85 -9.40 -3.33
N HIS A 140 9.67 -9.31 -3.96
CA HIS A 140 9.20 -8.12 -4.65
C HIS A 140 8.11 -7.43 -3.85
N LEU A 141 8.45 -6.27 -3.24
CA LEU A 141 7.45 -5.43 -2.57
C LEU A 141 6.60 -4.72 -3.61
N TRP A 142 5.27 -4.86 -3.50
CA TRP A 142 4.32 -4.18 -4.38
C TRP A 142 3.87 -2.85 -3.79
N ARG A 143 3.49 -2.90 -2.51
CA ARG A 143 2.90 -1.78 -1.81
C ARG A 143 3.25 -1.84 -0.33
N ILE A 144 3.57 -0.70 0.29
CA ILE A 144 3.88 -0.62 1.72
C ILE A 144 3.21 0.59 2.37
N TRP A 145 2.61 0.37 3.53
CA TRP A 145 1.95 1.38 4.35
C TRP A 145 2.63 1.46 5.71
N ASN A 146 2.90 2.70 6.15
CA ASN A 146 3.60 2.97 7.39
C ASN A 146 2.79 3.95 8.23
N TYR A 147 2.54 3.62 9.47
CA TYR A 147 1.76 4.42 10.39
C TYR A 147 2.47 4.51 11.72
N PHE A 148 2.62 5.72 12.23
CA PHE A 148 3.24 5.96 13.53
C PHE A 148 2.78 7.30 14.09
N PRO A 149 2.69 7.46 15.42
CA PRO A 149 2.20 8.69 16.02
C PRO A 149 3.23 9.83 15.94
N ARG A 150 2.74 11.07 16.10
CA ARG A 150 3.58 12.27 16.24
C ARG A 150 4.53 12.48 15.04
N ILE A 151 4.08 12.18 13.84
CA ILE A 151 4.90 12.15 12.61
C ILE A 151 5.70 13.45 12.38
N ASN A 152 5.15 14.62 12.75
CA ASN A 152 5.78 15.92 12.58
C ASN A 152 6.41 16.50 13.86
N GLU A 153 6.46 15.74 14.97
CA GLU A 153 7.14 16.17 16.18
C GLU A 153 8.65 15.96 16.06
N GLU A 154 9.40 16.79 16.77
CA GLU A 154 10.85 16.63 16.89
C GLU A 154 11.18 15.58 17.95
N GLU A 155 12.16 14.75 17.63
CA GLU A 155 12.75 13.76 18.51
C GLU A 155 14.27 13.92 18.47
N HIS A 156 14.86 14.44 19.55
CA HIS A 156 16.31 14.73 19.66
C HIS A 156 16.84 15.54 18.46
N GLY A 157 16.20 16.66 18.16
CA GLY A 157 16.65 17.62 17.13
C GLY A 157 16.38 17.20 15.67
N LEU A 158 15.63 16.13 15.45
CA LEU A 158 15.22 15.72 14.11
C LEU A 158 13.73 15.32 14.11
N GLU A 159 12.97 15.81 13.13
CA GLU A 159 11.56 15.44 12.96
C GLU A 159 11.40 13.92 12.79
N ARG A 160 10.40 13.34 13.45
CA ARG A 160 10.15 11.89 13.45
C ARG A 160 9.97 11.31 12.04
N TYR A 161 9.30 12.02 11.13
CA TYR A 161 9.23 11.60 9.74
C TYR A 161 10.60 11.50 9.06
N ARG A 162 11.50 12.45 9.33
CA ARG A 162 12.87 12.43 8.80
C ARG A 162 13.68 11.27 9.39
N ARG A 163 13.50 10.97 10.70
CA ARG A 163 14.07 9.76 11.32
C ARG A 163 13.57 8.49 10.66
N PHE A 164 12.27 8.38 10.49
CA PHE A 164 11.65 7.26 9.76
C PHE A 164 12.29 7.09 8.38
N CYS A 165 12.51 8.17 7.63
CA CYS A 165 13.18 8.11 6.31
C CYS A 165 14.61 7.59 6.42
N VAL A 166 15.36 7.95 7.48
CA VAL A 166 16.73 7.45 7.71
C VAL A 166 16.73 5.94 7.90
N GLY A 167 15.96 5.43 8.86
CA GLY A 167 15.91 3.98 9.15
C GLY A 167 15.40 3.16 7.98
N ARG A 168 14.35 3.64 7.31
CA ARG A 168 13.81 2.96 6.12
C ARG A 168 14.81 2.92 4.98
N HIS A 169 15.49 4.03 4.69
CA HIS A 169 16.51 4.09 3.65
C HIS A 169 17.62 3.09 3.92
N GLN A 170 18.11 3.04 5.17
CA GLN A 170 19.20 2.14 5.56
C GLN A 170 18.82 0.67 5.26
N ALA A 171 17.69 0.21 5.75
CA ALA A 171 17.25 -1.16 5.56
C ALA A 171 16.96 -1.51 4.08
N LEU A 172 16.29 -0.60 3.34
CA LEU A 172 15.94 -0.85 1.93
C LEU A 172 17.16 -0.85 1.02
N ALA A 173 18.11 0.08 1.23
CA ALA A 173 19.33 0.15 0.42
C ALA A 173 20.24 -1.08 0.59
N GLU A 174 20.19 -1.73 1.75
CA GLU A 174 20.97 -2.95 2.02
C GLU A 174 20.28 -4.22 1.50
N THR A 175 18.95 -4.20 1.37
CA THR A 175 18.19 -5.43 1.14
C THR A 175 17.59 -5.53 -0.25
N LEU A 176 17.12 -4.41 -0.82
CA LEU A 176 16.49 -4.44 -2.14
C LEU A 176 17.53 -4.53 -3.24
N PRO A 177 17.39 -5.50 -4.15
CA PRO A 177 18.16 -5.50 -5.40
C PRO A 177 17.77 -4.23 -6.20
N ASP A 178 18.71 -3.69 -6.96
CA ASP A 178 18.49 -2.54 -7.85
C ASP A 178 17.89 -1.30 -7.16
N PHE A 179 18.21 -1.09 -5.86
CA PHE A 179 17.85 0.14 -5.17
C PHE A 179 18.46 1.38 -5.88
N PRO A 180 17.70 2.47 -6.13
CA PRO A 180 16.34 2.74 -5.69
C PRO A 180 15.23 2.37 -6.69
N SER A 181 15.52 1.78 -7.84
CA SER A 181 14.55 1.50 -8.91
C SER A 181 13.52 0.43 -8.53
N SER A 182 13.84 -0.44 -7.57
CA SER A 182 12.97 -1.50 -7.03
C SER A 182 12.09 -1.06 -5.85
N LEU A 183 12.07 0.25 -5.53
CA LEU A 183 11.25 0.77 -4.43
C LEU A 183 9.76 0.63 -4.71
N PRO A 184 8.97 0.08 -3.77
CA PRO A 184 7.51 -0.05 -3.93
C PRO A 184 6.79 1.29 -3.79
N ALA A 185 5.54 1.34 -4.23
CA ALA A 185 4.64 2.41 -3.86
C ALA A 185 4.46 2.46 -2.33
N GLY A 186 4.59 3.65 -1.73
CA GLY A 186 4.64 3.81 -0.28
C GLY A 186 3.75 4.93 0.25
N THR A 187 3.19 4.73 1.45
CA THR A 187 2.47 5.75 2.22
C THR A 187 3.07 5.83 3.63
N ALA A 188 3.15 7.03 4.19
CA ALA A 188 3.50 7.25 5.59
C ALA A 188 2.59 8.32 6.19
N VAL A 189 1.77 7.92 7.16
CA VAL A 189 0.73 8.75 7.80
C VAL A 189 0.85 8.69 9.31
N GLY A 190 0.66 9.84 9.96
CA GLY A 190 0.65 9.95 11.40
C GLY A 190 -0.67 9.50 12.00
N THR A 191 -0.60 8.57 12.96
CA THR A 191 -1.73 8.14 13.80
C THR A 191 -1.84 9.00 15.05
N ARG A 192 -2.99 8.95 15.73
CA ARG A 192 -3.15 9.62 17.03
C ARG A 192 -2.31 8.97 18.13
N SER A 193 -2.23 7.65 18.09
CA SER A 193 -1.47 6.84 19.06
C SER A 193 -1.08 5.50 18.45
N GLY A 194 -0.35 4.68 19.20
CA GLY A 194 -0.01 3.31 18.82
C GLY A 194 1.47 3.09 18.48
N PRO A 195 1.82 1.89 18.04
CA PRO A 195 3.18 1.53 17.63
C PRO A 195 3.53 2.09 16.23
N LEU A 196 4.80 1.93 15.81
CA LEU A 196 5.11 1.90 14.39
C LEU A 196 4.45 0.65 13.80
N GLN A 197 3.39 0.85 13.03
CA GLN A 197 2.65 -0.20 12.35
C GLN A 197 2.97 -0.17 10.87
N ILE A 198 3.48 -1.26 10.33
CA ILE A 198 3.73 -1.43 8.90
C ILE A 198 2.90 -2.60 8.40
N TYR A 199 2.22 -2.44 7.27
CA TYR A 199 1.70 -3.56 6.51
C TYR A 199 2.02 -3.39 5.03
N PHE A 200 2.03 -4.51 4.29
CA PHE A 200 2.52 -4.50 2.93
C PHE A 200 1.97 -5.67 2.11
N LEU A 201 2.04 -5.50 0.80
CA LEU A 201 1.87 -6.58 -0.18
C LEU A 201 3.22 -6.86 -0.83
N ALA A 202 3.52 -8.13 -0.99
CA ALA A 202 4.68 -8.63 -1.69
C ALA A 202 4.31 -9.78 -2.64
N GLY A 203 5.09 -9.97 -3.67
CA GLY A 203 4.90 -11.04 -4.64
C GLY A 203 6.17 -11.84 -4.91
N ALA A 204 5.98 -13.02 -5.50
CA ALA A 204 7.07 -13.87 -5.98
C ALA A 204 7.68 -13.36 -7.30
N HIS A 205 6.96 -12.52 -8.03
CA HIS A 205 7.35 -12.02 -9.35
C HIS A 205 7.58 -10.51 -9.38
N PRO A 206 8.46 -10.01 -10.27
CA PRO A 206 8.70 -8.59 -10.45
C PRO A 206 7.45 -7.83 -10.87
N VAL A 207 7.40 -6.55 -10.50
CA VAL A 207 6.35 -5.61 -10.84
C VAL A 207 6.94 -4.33 -11.44
N THR A 208 6.11 -3.47 -12.01
CA THR A 208 6.56 -2.19 -12.58
C THR A 208 6.32 -1.05 -11.60
N HIS A 209 7.38 -0.36 -11.19
CA HIS A 209 7.26 0.86 -10.38
C HIS A 209 7.19 2.09 -11.29
N ILE A 210 6.29 3.01 -10.97
CA ILE A 210 5.96 4.16 -11.81
C ILE A 210 6.25 5.45 -11.05
N GLY A 211 7.01 6.36 -11.69
CA GLY A 211 7.21 7.73 -11.25
C GLY A 211 6.14 8.67 -11.82
N ASN A 212 5.95 9.84 -11.21
CA ASN A 212 5.04 10.88 -11.68
C ASN A 212 5.84 11.97 -12.42
N PRO A 213 5.60 12.26 -13.70
CA PRO A 213 6.36 13.28 -14.45
C PRO A 213 6.19 14.71 -13.90
N ARG A 214 5.13 14.97 -13.10
CA ARG A 214 4.92 16.24 -12.41
C ARG A 214 5.73 16.39 -11.14
N GLN A 215 6.35 15.32 -10.65
CA GLN A 215 7.04 15.25 -9.37
C GLN A 215 8.45 14.70 -9.55
N VAL A 216 9.40 15.22 -8.79
CA VAL A 216 10.69 14.56 -8.62
C VAL A 216 10.46 13.22 -7.90
N ASP A 217 11.16 12.18 -8.30
CA ASP A 217 11.12 10.92 -7.56
C ASP A 217 11.51 11.14 -6.10
N ALA A 218 10.76 10.55 -5.18
CA ALA A 218 10.89 10.87 -3.77
C ALA A 218 12.31 10.61 -3.23
N TYR A 219 12.98 9.59 -3.73
CA TYR A 219 14.35 9.22 -3.37
C TYR A 219 15.42 10.20 -3.92
N ASN A 220 15.03 11.14 -4.79
CA ASN A 220 15.87 12.21 -5.33
C ASN A 220 15.57 13.59 -4.72
N TYR A 221 14.81 13.66 -3.63
CA TYR A 221 14.51 14.92 -2.98
C TYR A 221 15.76 15.59 -2.42
N PRO A 222 15.85 16.93 -2.47
CA PRO A 222 16.97 17.69 -1.89
C PRO A 222 17.17 17.40 -0.40
N SER A 223 18.42 17.56 0.07
CA SER A 223 18.80 17.35 1.49
C SER A 223 18.09 18.30 2.47
N SER A 224 17.48 19.39 1.98
CA SER A 224 16.61 20.26 2.79
C SER A 224 15.42 19.54 3.40
N TYR A 225 14.99 18.41 2.81
CA TYR A 225 13.91 17.58 3.34
C TYR A 225 14.35 16.56 4.39
N GLY A 226 15.62 16.43 4.66
CA GLY A 226 16.18 15.58 5.72
C GLY A 226 17.51 14.92 5.34
N PRO A 227 18.13 14.19 6.28
CA PRO A 227 19.39 13.49 6.05
C PRO A 227 19.32 12.40 4.98
N ARG A 228 18.12 11.81 4.80
CA ARG A 228 17.80 10.83 3.75
C ARG A 228 16.48 11.18 3.10
N SER A 229 16.45 11.07 1.78
CA SER A 229 15.23 11.26 0.99
C SER A 229 14.22 10.13 1.24
N PRO A 230 12.91 10.37 1.09
CA PRO A 230 11.90 9.33 1.23
C PRO A 230 12.09 8.22 0.18
N SER A 231 12.08 6.97 0.60
CA SER A 231 12.38 5.80 -0.25
C SER A 231 11.09 5.11 -0.72
N PHE A 232 10.42 5.61 -1.77
CA PHE A 232 9.22 5.01 -2.37
C PHE A 232 9.02 5.40 -3.83
N ALA A 233 8.31 4.57 -4.60
CA ALA A 233 7.77 4.90 -5.91
C ALA A 233 6.39 5.53 -5.80
N ARG A 234 5.97 6.28 -6.82
CA ARG A 234 4.65 6.97 -6.84
C ARG A 234 3.50 6.01 -7.06
N ALA A 235 3.73 4.94 -7.83
CA ALA A 235 2.79 3.84 -7.99
C ALA A 235 3.52 2.54 -8.30
N THR A 236 2.83 1.41 -8.12
CA THR A 236 3.27 0.08 -8.55
C THR A 236 2.16 -0.55 -9.37
N LEU A 237 2.50 -0.99 -10.58
CA LEU A 237 1.62 -1.69 -11.49
C LEU A 237 1.92 -3.18 -11.45
N CYS A 238 0.94 -3.95 -11.00
CA CYS A 238 0.94 -5.41 -11.03
C CYS A 238 0.10 -5.88 -12.21
N ARG A 239 0.66 -6.76 -13.03
CA ARG A 239 -0.02 -7.37 -14.19
C ARG A 239 -0.11 -8.87 -13.97
N SER A 240 -1.30 -9.43 -14.09
CA SER A 240 -1.55 -10.86 -14.10
C SER A 240 -2.43 -11.22 -15.32
N GLU A 241 -2.63 -12.49 -15.56
CA GLU A 241 -3.57 -12.93 -16.60
C GLU A 241 -5.03 -12.56 -16.28
N ALA A 242 -5.36 -12.42 -15.00
CA ALA A 242 -6.72 -12.15 -14.53
C ALA A 242 -7.03 -10.66 -14.43
N ALA A 243 -6.04 -9.81 -14.10
CA ALA A 243 -6.27 -8.39 -13.85
C ALA A 243 -4.99 -7.56 -13.90
N MET A 244 -5.18 -6.26 -14.07
CA MET A 244 -4.17 -5.23 -13.84
C MET A 244 -4.54 -4.42 -12.62
N GLN A 245 -3.58 -4.22 -11.71
CA GLN A 245 -3.77 -3.48 -10.47
C GLN A 245 -2.73 -2.39 -10.32
N LEU A 246 -3.18 -1.16 -10.20
CA LEU A 246 -2.33 0.01 -9.94
C LEU A 246 -2.47 0.41 -8.47
N PHE A 247 -1.43 0.14 -7.70
CA PHE A 247 -1.29 0.59 -6.31
C PHE A 247 -0.67 1.99 -6.29
N ILE A 248 -1.45 3.00 -5.93
CA ILE A 248 -1.00 4.40 -5.91
C ILE A 248 -0.55 4.76 -4.49
N ALA A 249 0.67 5.30 -4.37
CA ALA A 249 1.24 5.79 -3.12
C ALA A 249 0.47 6.97 -2.55
N GLY A 250 0.69 7.28 -1.27
CA GLY A 250 0.25 8.53 -0.67
C GLY A 250 0.67 9.72 -1.53
N THR A 251 -0.31 10.37 -2.13
CA THR A 251 -0.15 11.47 -3.08
C THR A 251 -0.78 12.72 -2.49
N ALA A 252 -0.05 13.83 -2.49
CA ALA A 252 -0.49 15.10 -1.95
C ALA A 252 -0.26 16.23 -2.97
N SER A 253 -0.57 17.47 -2.56
CA SER A 253 -0.38 18.67 -3.35
C SER A 253 1.11 19.04 -3.46
N VAL A 254 1.85 18.28 -4.27
CA VAL A 254 3.29 18.45 -4.52
C VAL A 254 3.55 18.51 -6.02
N VAL A 255 4.28 19.52 -6.47
CA VAL A 255 4.78 19.69 -7.84
C VAL A 255 6.31 19.81 -7.79
N GLY A 256 7.02 19.05 -8.62
CA GLY A 256 8.43 18.85 -8.41
C GLY A 256 8.69 18.18 -7.07
N HIS A 257 9.34 18.89 -6.16
CA HIS A 257 9.50 18.46 -4.76
C HIS A 257 8.80 19.39 -3.76
N GLU A 258 8.14 20.46 -4.22
CA GLU A 258 7.58 21.53 -3.39
C GLU A 258 6.11 21.33 -3.11
N SER A 259 5.68 21.57 -1.86
CA SER A 259 4.27 21.61 -1.46
C SER A 259 3.59 22.84 -2.06
N ARG A 260 2.41 22.67 -2.63
CA ARG A 260 1.61 23.73 -3.26
C ARG A 260 0.35 24.01 -2.44
N HIS A 261 -0.19 25.22 -2.62
CA HIS A 261 -1.49 25.64 -2.09
C HIS A 261 -1.60 25.53 -0.54
N GLN A 262 -0.54 25.98 0.18
CA GLN A 262 -0.54 25.95 1.64
C GLN A 262 -1.77 26.66 2.22
N GLY A 263 -2.43 26.06 3.22
CA GLY A 263 -3.62 26.60 3.85
C GLY A 263 -4.92 26.54 3.02
N GLN A 264 -4.91 25.94 1.81
CA GLN A 264 -6.03 25.90 0.88
C GLN A 264 -6.43 24.46 0.56
N PRO A 265 -7.27 23.81 1.41
CA PRO A 265 -7.56 22.38 1.30
C PRO A 265 -8.26 21.98 0.00
N ASP A 266 -9.12 22.83 -0.57
CA ASP A 266 -9.76 22.63 -1.86
C ASP A 266 -8.74 22.60 -3.01
N ARG A 267 -7.80 23.55 -3.02
CA ARG A 267 -6.75 23.60 -4.02
C ARG A 267 -5.74 22.46 -3.85
N GLN A 268 -5.42 22.11 -2.60
CA GLN A 268 -4.59 20.91 -2.37
C GLN A 268 -5.28 19.65 -2.88
N ALA A 269 -6.58 19.49 -2.65
CA ALA A 269 -7.33 18.35 -3.18
C ALA A 269 -7.30 18.31 -4.72
N ARG A 270 -7.53 19.43 -5.43
CA ARG A 270 -7.46 19.50 -6.90
C ARG A 270 -6.08 19.14 -7.43
N GLU A 271 -5.01 19.69 -6.83
CA GLU A 271 -3.63 19.39 -7.23
C GLU A 271 -3.30 17.91 -7.02
N THR A 272 -3.77 17.34 -5.90
CA THR A 272 -3.62 15.91 -5.61
C THR A 272 -4.33 15.04 -6.65
N ILE A 273 -5.58 15.38 -7.02
CA ILE A 273 -6.32 14.67 -8.08
C ILE A 273 -5.58 14.74 -9.41
N THR A 274 -5.06 15.91 -9.77
CA THR A 274 -4.26 16.07 -10.99
C THR A 274 -3.03 15.16 -10.99
N ASN A 275 -2.35 15.03 -9.85
CA ASN A 275 -1.22 14.11 -9.72
C ASN A 275 -1.66 12.64 -9.83
N LEU A 276 -2.81 12.26 -9.27
CA LEU A 276 -3.37 10.91 -9.39
C LEU A 276 -3.73 10.57 -10.84
N GLN A 277 -4.42 11.50 -11.54
CA GLN A 277 -4.81 11.29 -12.92
C GLN A 277 -3.60 11.01 -13.82
N VAL A 278 -2.53 11.80 -13.67
CA VAL A 278 -1.30 11.60 -14.45
C VAL A 278 -0.66 10.24 -14.19
N LEU A 279 -0.74 9.70 -12.96
CA LEU A 279 -0.25 8.34 -12.66
C LEU A 279 -1.11 7.26 -13.33
N ILE A 280 -2.43 7.42 -13.33
CA ILE A 280 -3.36 6.50 -13.96
C ILE A 280 -3.18 6.50 -15.48
N ASP A 281 -3.09 7.70 -16.09
CA ASP A 281 -2.86 7.85 -17.53
C ASP A 281 -1.52 7.21 -17.93
N ARG A 282 -0.47 7.42 -17.11
CA ARG A 282 0.86 6.83 -17.37
C ARG A 282 0.89 5.30 -17.29
N ALA A 283 -0.02 4.70 -16.57
CA ALA A 283 -0.13 3.24 -16.51
C ALA A 283 -0.68 2.63 -17.82
N GLU A 284 -1.17 3.44 -18.77
CA GLU A 284 -1.56 3.13 -20.17
C GLU A 284 -2.56 1.96 -20.34
N CYS A 285 -3.11 1.46 -19.26
CA CYS A 285 -3.97 0.29 -19.31
C CYS A 285 -5.33 0.52 -18.61
N PHE A 286 -5.60 1.76 -18.21
CA PHE A 286 -6.80 2.11 -17.45
C PHE A 286 -7.72 3.11 -18.17
N GLU A 287 -7.54 3.37 -19.48
CA GLU A 287 -8.30 4.38 -20.21
C GLU A 287 -9.82 4.14 -20.22
N ASP A 288 -10.26 2.88 -20.15
CA ASP A 288 -11.67 2.49 -20.19
C ASP A 288 -12.13 1.73 -18.93
N VAL A 289 -11.42 1.85 -17.79
CA VAL A 289 -11.77 1.13 -16.57
C VAL A 289 -13.05 1.68 -15.98
N PRO A 290 -14.06 0.86 -15.72
CA PRO A 290 -15.22 1.29 -14.94
C PRO A 290 -14.74 1.84 -13.59
N GLN A 291 -15.04 3.11 -13.35
CA GLN A 291 -14.57 3.85 -12.16
C GLN A 291 -15.05 3.22 -10.83
N THR A 292 -16.02 2.33 -10.89
CA THR A 292 -16.52 1.55 -9.75
C THR A 292 -15.50 0.56 -9.17
N GLN A 293 -14.43 0.26 -9.90
CA GLN A 293 -13.34 -0.62 -9.46
C GLN A 293 -12.20 0.16 -8.75
N SER A 294 -12.37 1.44 -8.52
CA SER A 294 -11.38 2.26 -7.83
C SER A 294 -11.76 2.49 -6.38
N LEU A 295 -10.80 2.29 -5.47
CA LEU A 295 -10.94 2.53 -4.04
C LEU A 295 -9.84 3.51 -3.60
N PHE A 296 -10.25 4.59 -2.91
CA PHE A 296 -9.30 5.59 -2.41
C PHE A 296 -9.46 5.82 -0.91
N LYS A 297 -8.34 5.96 -0.20
CA LYS A 297 -8.27 6.51 1.16
C LYS A 297 -7.85 7.96 1.09
N ILE A 298 -8.61 8.82 1.75
CA ILE A 298 -8.39 10.25 1.83
C ILE A 298 -8.00 10.57 3.28
N TYR A 299 -6.77 11.01 3.48
CA TYR A 299 -6.30 11.45 4.77
C TYR A 299 -6.44 12.96 4.88
N LEU A 300 -7.14 13.41 5.90
CA LEU A 300 -7.30 14.81 6.25
C LEU A 300 -6.58 15.10 7.57
N ARG A 301 -5.69 16.07 7.56
CA ARG A 301 -5.04 16.54 8.77
C ARG A 301 -6.05 17.12 9.75
N ASN A 302 -6.96 17.95 9.25
CA ASN A 302 -7.99 18.58 10.05
C ASN A 302 -9.39 18.17 9.57
N PRO A 303 -10.21 17.55 10.44
CA PRO A 303 -11.57 17.11 10.10
C PRO A 303 -12.48 18.23 9.59
N VAL A 304 -12.24 19.49 9.99
CA VAL A 304 -13.03 20.65 9.54
C VAL A 304 -13.04 20.80 8.01
N HIS A 305 -12.05 20.26 7.31
CA HIS A 305 -11.94 20.37 5.86
C HIS A 305 -12.73 19.31 5.08
N ILE A 306 -13.40 18.38 5.76
CA ILE A 306 -14.06 17.25 5.09
C ILE A 306 -15.05 17.69 4.02
N ASP A 307 -15.93 18.67 4.32
CA ASP A 307 -16.99 19.07 3.39
C ASP A 307 -16.44 19.77 2.14
N VAL A 308 -15.43 20.62 2.30
CA VAL A 308 -14.81 21.30 1.16
C VAL A 308 -14.02 20.32 0.30
N VAL A 309 -13.28 19.39 0.91
CA VAL A 309 -12.52 18.35 0.17
C VAL A 309 -13.49 17.41 -0.54
N ARG A 310 -14.53 16.91 0.14
CA ARG A 310 -15.54 16.03 -0.49
C ARG A 310 -16.19 16.68 -1.72
N ARG A 311 -16.62 17.92 -1.64
CA ARG A 311 -17.17 18.65 -2.79
C ARG A 311 -16.17 18.73 -3.94
N THR A 312 -14.92 19.04 -3.63
CA THR A 312 -13.85 19.08 -4.65
C THR A 312 -13.62 17.74 -5.31
N LEU A 313 -13.59 16.64 -4.54
CA LEU A 313 -13.45 15.29 -5.10
C LEU A 313 -14.62 14.94 -6.03
N GLN A 314 -15.85 15.31 -5.66
CA GLN A 314 -17.05 15.05 -6.46
C GLN A 314 -17.09 15.81 -7.79
N GLU A 315 -16.26 16.81 -8.00
CA GLU A 315 -16.15 17.53 -9.29
C GLU A 315 -15.50 16.68 -10.38
N THR A 316 -14.72 15.66 -10.01
CA THR A 316 -14.01 14.82 -10.97
C THR A 316 -14.72 13.47 -11.19
N PRO A 317 -14.83 13.00 -12.45
CA PRO A 317 -15.45 11.72 -12.75
C PRO A 317 -14.79 10.56 -11.98
N LEU A 318 -13.46 10.51 -11.95
CA LEU A 318 -12.70 9.47 -11.23
C LEU A 318 -13.16 9.31 -9.79
N MET A 319 -13.20 10.41 -9.03
CA MET A 319 -13.52 10.36 -7.59
C MET A 319 -15.02 10.14 -7.35
N ARG A 320 -15.89 10.66 -8.24
CA ARG A 320 -17.36 10.55 -8.10
C ARG A 320 -17.85 9.11 -8.12
N SER A 321 -17.23 8.26 -8.93
CA SER A 321 -17.62 6.85 -9.11
C SER A 321 -16.75 5.88 -8.32
N SER A 322 -15.75 6.37 -7.62
CA SER A 322 -14.89 5.56 -6.76
C SER A 322 -15.48 5.38 -5.37
N ARG A 323 -15.08 4.31 -4.68
CA ARG A 323 -15.33 4.17 -3.24
C ARG A 323 -14.28 4.96 -2.47
N LEU A 324 -14.74 5.87 -1.60
CA LEU A 324 -13.89 6.77 -0.82
C LEU A 324 -14.00 6.45 0.67
N LEU A 325 -12.86 6.41 1.36
CA LEU A 325 -12.79 6.28 2.80
C LEU A 325 -12.02 7.48 3.37
N PHE A 326 -12.69 8.31 4.17
CA PHE A 326 -12.10 9.49 4.80
C PHE A 326 -11.57 9.17 6.19
N LEU A 327 -10.30 9.46 6.40
CA LEU A 327 -9.60 9.21 7.65
C LEU A 327 -8.94 10.49 8.16
N GLN A 328 -8.92 10.69 9.47
CA GLN A 328 -8.08 11.70 10.08
C GLN A 328 -6.68 11.15 10.29
N GLY A 329 -5.66 11.86 9.79
CA GLY A 329 -4.26 11.50 9.99
C GLY A 329 -3.33 12.66 9.69
N ASP A 330 -2.20 12.69 10.38
CA ASP A 330 -1.15 13.66 10.09
C ASP A 330 -0.34 13.24 8.86
N LEU A 331 0.07 14.22 8.07
CA LEU A 331 0.78 13.99 6.82
C LEU A 331 2.29 14.23 6.98
N CYS A 332 3.07 13.71 6.05
CA CYS A 332 4.53 13.76 6.08
C CYS A 332 5.14 15.16 6.12
N ARG A 333 4.37 16.21 5.77
CA ARG A 333 4.78 17.62 5.89
C ARG A 333 3.67 18.44 6.55
N LYS A 334 4.03 19.35 7.45
CA LYS A 334 3.09 20.13 8.27
C LYS A 334 2.10 20.96 7.47
N GLU A 335 2.51 21.48 6.31
CA GLU A 335 1.68 22.31 5.42
C GLU A 335 0.71 21.54 4.54
N LEU A 336 0.83 20.22 4.45
CA LEU A 336 -0.10 19.38 3.71
C LEU A 336 -1.34 19.11 4.56
N LEU A 337 -2.52 19.29 3.95
CA LEU A 337 -3.83 19.15 4.57
C LEU A 337 -4.59 17.93 4.05
N VAL A 338 -4.26 17.48 2.83
CA VAL A 338 -4.92 16.37 2.13
C VAL A 338 -3.88 15.47 1.50
N GLU A 339 -4.03 14.17 1.69
CA GLU A 339 -3.28 13.13 1.01
C GLU A 339 -4.25 12.04 0.55
N ILE A 340 -4.04 11.49 -0.64
CA ILE A 340 -4.90 10.46 -1.22
C ILE A 340 -4.04 9.31 -1.71
N GLU A 341 -4.41 8.09 -1.37
CA GLU A 341 -3.85 6.87 -1.92
C GLU A 341 -4.95 5.99 -2.49
N GLY A 342 -4.63 5.03 -3.34
CA GLY A 342 -5.67 4.20 -3.92
C GLY A 342 -5.21 2.93 -4.58
N LEU A 343 -6.21 2.14 -4.94
CA LEU A 343 -6.09 0.97 -5.80
C LEU A 343 -7.07 1.13 -6.96
N VAL A 344 -6.54 1.04 -8.17
CA VAL A 344 -7.32 0.96 -9.42
C VAL A 344 -7.14 -0.42 -9.99
N THR A 345 -8.24 -1.12 -10.25
CA THR A 345 -8.23 -2.49 -10.79
C THR A 345 -8.96 -2.52 -12.13
N ARG A 346 -8.40 -3.26 -13.09
CA ARG A 346 -9.02 -3.65 -14.36
C ARG A 346 -8.96 -5.16 -14.47
N ASP A 347 -10.13 -5.80 -14.52
CA ASP A 347 -10.34 -7.23 -14.77
C ASP A 347 -10.32 -7.54 -16.27
#